data_957c31aa9096f7a652c4888c892e239b
#
_entry.id   957c31aa9096f7a652c4888c892e239b
#
_cell.length_a   1.000
_cell.length_b   1.000
_cell.length_c   1.000
_cell.angle_alpha   90.00
_cell.angle_beta   90.00
_cell.angle_gamma   90.00
#
_symmetry.space_group_name_H-M   'P 1'
#
loop_
_entity.id
_entity.type
_entity.pdbx_description
1 polymer ?
#
loop_
_entity_poly.entity_id
_entity_poly.type
_entity_poly.pdbx_seq_one_letter_code
_entity_poly.pdbx_strand_id
1 'polypeptide(L)'
;MHLSVSAIVDNLPAGLCQDVTGMRDDSLLVGRPELYEGGERTFLSGHLYVMRCERLPAHAAAQAGAVIICIGDAPRLHRLRERCCVVTLEPADFFATFNAVQRIYDTYDTWEHDLRRMVDEEGDISHMLTRSEEILGNALLAVDGNFTILGTSDLARHDAGLSGGDGSALPLSTFDQFLGSHALSTEVSDPFVIDVLGTHTLNCNLHQGRTYCGCVTLIYGTRDERPSDRFALSLLAQAVQRALGRLSSTTPHGPASLRQAIQDLVNGLPLDQVTKAAVDNASRERSFVCMRLKMSSRMATLPLGYVRTMVESTFPHSFAFEHHGNSVVAFIDLDQLGPGDPTEDIRAAIEPFTGSMDMRAGLSDRVEDLMQARLYYLEANSALENGTLLGGAERLHRFQDFALQDMVVSSLGEIPLELWCPEGLRRLIEHDLTSSTSYLETLRVYLACDRGATQAAAKLYVHRSTLLERLSRIRRELGLDLDDPDERLRLELLLKAMEVRDTLMGNGPI
;
A
#
# COMPACT_ATOMS: atom_id res chain seq x y z
N MET A 1 -2.49 -10.37 -36.45
CA MET A 1 -1.92 -9.40 -35.51
C MET A 1 -1.22 -8.26 -36.22
N HIS A 2 -1.15 -7.07 -35.63
CA HIS A 2 -0.31 -5.95 -36.09
C HIS A 2 0.83 -5.78 -35.10
N LEU A 3 2.05 -5.54 -35.57
CA LEU A 3 3.24 -5.35 -34.72
C LEU A 3 3.75 -3.92 -34.84
N SER A 4 4.40 -3.41 -33.79
CA SER A 4 5.17 -2.18 -33.88
C SER A 4 6.45 -2.39 -34.69
N VAL A 5 6.97 -1.32 -35.26
CA VAL A 5 8.25 -1.38 -36.00
C VAL A 5 9.37 -1.86 -35.08
N SER A 6 9.42 -1.42 -33.84
CA SER A 6 10.41 -1.86 -32.86
C SER A 6 10.34 -3.38 -32.60
N ALA A 7 9.13 -3.96 -32.49
CA ALA A 7 8.97 -5.40 -32.33
C ALA A 7 9.52 -6.20 -33.51
N ILE A 8 9.43 -5.65 -34.72
CA ILE A 8 9.98 -6.30 -35.90
C ILE A 8 11.52 -6.17 -35.90
N VAL A 9 12.04 -4.97 -35.71
CA VAL A 9 13.49 -4.67 -35.84
C VAL A 9 14.29 -5.40 -34.75
N ASP A 10 13.87 -5.36 -33.50
CA ASP A 10 14.59 -5.96 -32.38
C ASP A 10 14.62 -7.50 -32.43
N ASN A 11 13.73 -8.12 -33.22
CA ASN A 11 13.67 -9.57 -33.41
C ASN A 11 14.19 -10.05 -34.78
N LEU A 12 14.72 -9.13 -35.58
CA LEU A 12 15.48 -9.52 -36.78
C LEU A 12 16.76 -10.29 -36.39
N PRO A 13 17.25 -11.21 -37.25
CA PRO A 13 18.55 -11.85 -37.03
C PRO A 13 19.66 -10.84 -36.74
N ALA A 14 20.53 -11.16 -35.77
CA ALA A 14 21.61 -10.27 -35.35
C ALA A 14 22.49 -9.85 -36.53
N GLY A 15 22.78 -8.56 -36.62
CA GLY A 15 23.61 -7.96 -37.66
C GLY A 15 22.92 -7.77 -39.03
N LEU A 16 21.65 -8.14 -39.17
CA LEU A 16 20.91 -7.95 -40.43
C LEU A 16 20.43 -6.51 -40.59
N CYS A 17 19.96 -5.86 -39.51
CA CYS A 17 19.51 -4.47 -39.55
C CYS A 17 20.71 -3.51 -39.58
N GLN A 18 20.82 -2.71 -40.63
CA GLN A 18 21.86 -1.70 -40.81
C GLN A 18 21.44 -0.34 -40.25
N ASP A 19 20.21 0.09 -40.55
CA ASP A 19 19.72 1.39 -40.16
C ASP A 19 18.16 1.42 -40.15
N VAL A 20 17.60 2.26 -39.29
CA VAL A 20 16.17 2.54 -39.24
C VAL A 20 15.97 4.05 -39.32
N THR A 21 15.41 4.53 -40.41
CA THR A 21 15.27 5.97 -40.68
C THR A 21 13.84 6.36 -41.05
N GLY A 22 13.53 7.65 -40.94
CA GLY A 22 12.24 8.22 -41.28
C GLY A 22 11.32 8.43 -40.06
N MET A 23 10.01 8.59 -40.30
CA MET A 23 9.06 8.78 -39.24
C MET A 23 8.97 7.51 -38.37
N ARG A 24 9.58 7.57 -37.20
CA ARG A 24 9.43 6.58 -36.13
C ARG A 24 8.27 7.01 -35.26
N ASP A 25 7.18 6.31 -35.39
CA ASP A 25 6.07 6.38 -34.43
C ASP A 25 5.98 5.00 -33.80
N ASP A 26 6.36 4.88 -32.50
CA ASP A 26 6.30 3.62 -31.76
C ASP A 26 4.87 3.11 -31.57
N SER A 27 3.87 3.98 -31.78
CA SER A 27 2.47 3.62 -31.83
C SER A 27 2.03 3.05 -33.18
N LEU A 28 2.89 3.13 -34.22
CA LEU A 28 2.57 2.64 -35.54
C LEU A 28 2.56 1.11 -35.59
N LEU A 29 1.39 0.56 -35.79
CA LEU A 29 1.16 -0.87 -35.92
C LEU A 29 1.00 -1.23 -37.40
N VAL A 30 1.77 -2.21 -37.87
CA VAL A 30 1.74 -2.68 -39.26
C VAL A 30 1.32 -4.13 -39.39
N GLY A 31 0.61 -4.43 -40.48
CA GLY A 31 0.15 -5.77 -40.78
C GLY A 31 1.31 -6.71 -41.21
N ARG A 32 0.96 -7.95 -41.51
CA ARG A 32 1.92 -8.96 -41.96
C ARG A 32 2.70 -8.46 -43.20
N PRO A 33 3.94 -8.90 -43.39
CA PRO A 33 4.78 -8.43 -44.48
C PRO A 33 4.22 -8.79 -45.85
N GLU A 34 4.21 -7.82 -46.72
CA GLU A 34 3.87 -7.96 -48.11
C GLU A 34 5.14 -7.98 -48.98
N LEU A 35 5.19 -8.95 -49.88
CA LEU A 35 6.27 -9.06 -50.82
C LEU A 35 6.11 -8.01 -51.91
N TYR A 36 7.10 -7.12 -52.07
CA TYR A 36 7.07 -6.14 -53.15
C TYR A 36 8.03 -6.50 -54.28
N GLU A 37 7.48 -6.87 -55.41
CA GLU A 37 8.24 -7.20 -56.64
C GLU A 37 8.21 -6.12 -57.71
N GLY A 38 7.47 -5.03 -57.47
CA GLY A 38 7.27 -3.93 -58.43
C GLY A 38 5.83 -3.84 -58.93
N GLY A 39 5.45 -2.68 -59.48
CA GLY A 39 4.12 -2.40 -60.02
C GLY A 39 3.42 -1.21 -59.36
N GLU A 40 3.24 -1.22 -58.07
CA GLU A 40 2.66 -0.11 -57.33
C GLU A 40 3.69 1.01 -57.12
N ARG A 41 3.22 2.27 -57.26
CA ARG A 41 4.07 3.45 -57.07
C ARG A 41 3.88 4.11 -55.71
N THR A 42 2.87 3.70 -54.93
CA THR A 42 2.53 4.31 -53.64
C THR A 42 2.44 3.25 -52.58
N PHE A 43 3.24 3.39 -51.53
CA PHE A 43 3.18 2.55 -50.34
C PHE A 43 2.10 3.07 -49.36
N LEU A 44 1.22 2.19 -48.88
CA LEU A 44 0.04 2.54 -48.12
C LEU A 44 0.33 2.53 -46.60
N SER A 45 -0.35 3.39 -45.88
CA SER A 45 -0.29 3.44 -44.40
C SER A 45 -0.74 2.12 -43.77
N GLY A 46 -0.06 1.68 -42.70
CA GLY A 46 -0.36 0.44 -41.97
C GLY A 46 0.12 -0.85 -42.64
N HIS A 47 0.75 -0.76 -43.84
CA HIS A 47 1.31 -1.88 -44.55
C HIS A 47 2.82 -1.98 -44.36
N LEU A 48 3.34 -3.21 -44.30
CA LEU A 48 4.74 -3.54 -44.21
C LEU A 48 5.21 -4.19 -45.52
N TYR A 49 6.06 -3.50 -46.27
CA TYR A 49 6.59 -3.98 -47.53
C TYR A 49 8.02 -4.49 -47.35
N VAL A 50 8.31 -5.68 -47.84
CA VAL A 50 9.69 -6.23 -47.90
C VAL A 50 10.15 -6.26 -49.36
N MET A 51 11.28 -5.60 -49.64
CA MET A 51 11.75 -5.43 -51.01
C MET A 51 13.27 -5.40 -51.11
N ARG A 52 13.79 -5.62 -52.34
CA ARG A 52 15.19 -5.31 -52.70
C ARG A 52 15.26 -3.86 -53.16
N CYS A 53 16.35 -3.15 -52.81
CA CYS A 53 16.54 -1.75 -53.18
C CYS A 53 16.48 -1.52 -54.71
N GLU A 54 16.89 -2.51 -55.52
CA GLU A 54 16.87 -2.48 -57.01
C GLU A 54 15.45 -2.41 -57.55
N ARG A 55 14.45 -2.92 -56.82
CA ARG A 55 13.02 -2.95 -57.23
C ARG A 55 12.28 -1.65 -56.91
N LEU A 56 12.92 -0.70 -56.24
CA LEU A 56 12.28 0.57 -55.87
C LEU A 56 11.96 1.39 -57.11
N PRO A 57 10.71 1.81 -57.35
CA PRO A 57 10.32 2.61 -58.48
C PRO A 57 11.03 3.97 -58.52
N ALA A 58 11.30 4.49 -59.71
CA ALA A 58 11.97 5.80 -59.87
C ALA A 58 11.17 6.97 -59.25
N HIS A 59 9.85 6.84 -59.20
CA HIS A 59 8.91 7.83 -58.67
C HIS A 59 8.02 7.20 -57.55
N ALA A 60 8.66 6.48 -56.62
CA ALA A 60 7.95 5.92 -55.49
C ALA A 60 7.43 7.02 -54.56
N ALA A 61 6.20 6.87 -54.10
CA ALA A 61 5.60 7.70 -53.06
C ALA A 61 5.20 6.81 -51.86
N ALA A 62 5.17 7.38 -50.66
CA ALA A 62 4.71 6.69 -49.48
C ALA A 62 3.74 7.56 -48.69
N GLN A 63 2.73 6.94 -48.10
CA GLN A 63 1.87 7.54 -47.11
C GLN A 63 2.55 7.53 -45.73
N ALA A 64 2.23 8.51 -44.90
CA ALA A 64 2.65 8.50 -43.50
C ALA A 64 2.13 7.22 -42.86
N GLY A 65 3.01 6.48 -42.14
CA GLY A 65 2.63 5.21 -41.53
C GLY A 65 2.82 3.96 -42.41
N ALA A 66 3.33 4.07 -43.62
CA ALA A 66 3.88 2.93 -44.38
C ALA A 66 5.24 2.51 -43.78
N VAL A 67 5.56 1.23 -43.80
CA VAL A 67 6.84 0.68 -43.35
C VAL A 67 7.46 -0.13 -44.49
N ILE A 68 8.72 0.15 -44.79
CA ILE A 68 9.47 -0.51 -45.86
C ILE A 68 10.72 -1.15 -45.29
N ILE A 69 10.84 -2.46 -45.38
CA ILE A 69 12.07 -3.22 -45.15
C ILE A 69 12.78 -3.39 -46.47
N CYS A 70 13.91 -2.71 -46.63
CA CYS A 70 14.67 -2.69 -47.85
C CYS A 70 16.01 -3.42 -47.69
N ILE A 71 16.24 -4.44 -48.52
CA ILE A 71 17.51 -5.17 -48.56
C ILE A 71 18.47 -4.41 -49.45
N GLY A 72 19.58 -3.94 -48.88
CA GLY A 72 20.54 -3.02 -49.49
C GLY A 72 20.08 -1.56 -49.40
N ASP A 73 20.96 -0.64 -49.76
CA ASP A 73 20.69 0.80 -49.77
C ASP A 73 20.68 1.39 -51.18
N ALA A 74 19.88 2.41 -51.39
CA ALA A 74 19.81 3.14 -52.64
C ALA A 74 19.51 4.62 -52.40
N PRO A 75 20.15 5.55 -53.16
CA PRO A 75 19.90 6.99 -53.01
C PRO A 75 18.42 7.40 -53.14
N ARG A 76 17.62 6.58 -53.81
CA ARG A 76 16.18 6.82 -54.00
C ARG A 76 15.36 6.63 -52.72
N LEU A 77 15.88 5.87 -51.73
CA LEU A 77 15.23 5.68 -50.40
C LEU A 77 15.19 6.99 -49.61
N HIS A 78 16.09 7.92 -49.86
CA HIS A 78 16.18 9.15 -49.09
C HIS A 78 14.87 9.97 -49.11
N ARG A 79 14.16 10.02 -50.23
CA ARG A 79 12.87 10.71 -50.33
C ARG A 79 11.74 10.01 -49.56
N LEU A 80 11.83 8.69 -49.43
CA LEU A 80 10.84 7.91 -48.67
C LEU A 80 11.07 8.03 -47.15
N ARG A 81 12.33 8.14 -46.72
CA ARG A 81 12.73 8.34 -45.33
C ARG A 81 12.13 9.62 -44.70
N GLU A 82 11.78 10.62 -45.52
CA GLU A 82 11.12 11.84 -45.05
C GLU A 82 9.61 11.65 -44.78
N ARG A 83 8.99 10.58 -45.30
CA ARG A 83 7.54 10.38 -45.27
C ARG A 83 7.07 9.12 -44.54
N CYS A 84 7.90 8.07 -44.52
CA CYS A 84 7.54 6.78 -43.94
C CYS A 84 8.77 6.17 -43.22
N CYS A 85 8.52 5.11 -42.42
CA CYS A 85 9.61 4.37 -41.79
C CYS A 85 10.31 3.45 -42.81
N VAL A 86 11.62 3.53 -42.90
CA VAL A 86 12.44 2.68 -43.74
C VAL A 86 13.49 1.96 -42.91
N VAL A 87 13.43 0.64 -42.92
CA VAL A 87 14.39 -0.27 -42.28
C VAL A 87 15.34 -0.75 -43.39
N THR A 88 16.59 -0.37 -43.33
CA THR A 88 17.62 -0.79 -44.30
C THR A 88 18.35 -2.00 -43.73
N LEU A 89 18.42 -3.05 -44.52
CA LEU A 89 19.10 -4.29 -44.16
C LEU A 89 20.37 -4.46 -44.95
N GLU A 90 21.34 -5.16 -44.36
CA GLU A 90 22.52 -5.64 -45.10
C GLU A 90 22.13 -6.52 -46.29
N PRO A 91 22.93 -6.58 -47.34
CA PRO A 91 22.69 -7.49 -48.46
C PRO A 91 22.55 -8.94 -47.97
N ALA A 92 21.35 -9.49 -48.12
CA ALA A 92 21.00 -10.81 -47.65
C ALA A 92 20.09 -11.54 -48.65
N ASP A 93 19.91 -12.84 -48.45
CA ASP A 93 18.92 -13.60 -49.24
C ASP A 93 17.53 -13.08 -48.96
N PHE A 94 16.82 -12.74 -50.06
CA PHE A 94 15.53 -12.08 -50.00
C PHE A 94 14.44 -12.97 -49.33
N PHE A 95 14.37 -14.23 -49.74
CA PHE A 95 13.35 -15.15 -49.21
C PHE A 95 13.67 -15.54 -47.78
N ALA A 96 14.93 -15.71 -47.43
CA ALA A 96 15.35 -15.95 -46.06
C ALA A 96 14.97 -14.78 -45.14
N THR A 97 15.17 -13.54 -45.60
CA THR A 97 14.78 -12.31 -44.91
C THR A 97 13.28 -12.19 -44.75
N PHE A 98 12.53 -12.39 -45.85
CA PHE A 98 11.06 -12.35 -45.79
C PHE A 98 10.50 -13.39 -44.83
N ASN A 99 11.02 -14.62 -44.88
CA ASN A 99 10.63 -15.68 -43.96
C ASN A 99 11.03 -15.37 -42.48
N ALA A 100 12.14 -14.68 -42.26
CA ALA A 100 12.53 -14.23 -40.93
C ALA A 100 11.52 -13.23 -40.36
N VAL A 101 11.10 -12.24 -41.18
CA VAL A 101 10.03 -11.29 -40.77
C VAL A 101 8.70 -12.01 -40.53
N GLN A 102 8.32 -12.95 -41.37
CA GLN A 102 7.11 -13.77 -41.20
C GLN A 102 7.15 -14.52 -39.86
N ARG A 103 8.27 -15.16 -39.50
CA ARG A 103 8.43 -15.89 -38.25
C ARG A 103 8.25 -14.98 -37.01
N ILE A 104 8.67 -13.71 -37.10
CA ILE A 104 8.43 -12.76 -36.01
C ILE A 104 6.91 -12.63 -35.73
N TYR A 105 6.12 -12.45 -36.80
CA TYR A 105 4.65 -12.40 -36.69
C TYR A 105 4.07 -13.70 -36.13
N ASP A 106 4.56 -14.85 -36.59
CA ASP A 106 4.07 -16.15 -36.11
C ASP A 106 4.36 -16.34 -34.61
N THR A 107 5.52 -15.89 -34.14
CA THR A 107 5.89 -15.93 -32.72
C THR A 107 4.96 -15.07 -31.86
N TYR A 108 4.71 -13.83 -32.27
CA TYR A 108 3.81 -12.93 -31.53
C TYR A 108 2.35 -13.36 -31.63
N ASP A 109 1.88 -13.87 -32.78
CA ASP A 109 0.53 -14.41 -32.96
C ASP A 109 0.31 -15.62 -32.03
N THR A 110 1.29 -16.53 -31.93
CA THR A 110 1.23 -17.70 -31.05
C THR A 110 1.18 -17.26 -29.59
N TRP A 111 2.04 -16.33 -29.18
CA TRP A 111 2.06 -15.80 -27.82
C TRP A 111 0.75 -15.08 -27.46
N GLU A 112 0.23 -14.22 -28.33
CA GLU A 112 -1.07 -13.56 -28.10
C GLU A 112 -2.21 -14.58 -27.97
N HIS A 113 -2.20 -15.63 -28.83
CA HIS A 113 -3.18 -16.70 -28.76
C HIS A 113 -3.11 -17.47 -27.43
N ASP A 114 -1.89 -17.80 -26.97
CA ASP A 114 -1.68 -18.46 -25.67
C ASP A 114 -2.19 -17.60 -24.51
N LEU A 115 -1.88 -16.30 -24.51
CA LEU A 115 -2.39 -15.38 -23.49
C LEU A 115 -3.93 -15.32 -23.50
N ARG A 116 -4.57 -15.23 -24.68
CA ARG A 116 -6.04 -15.23 -24.78
C ARG A 116 -6.64 -16.53 -24.25
N ARG A 117 -6.05 -17.67 -24.61
CA ARG A 117 -6.48 -18.98 -24.10
C ARG A 117 -6.38 -19.05 -22.59
N MET A 118 -5.28 -18.61 -21.99
CA MET A 118 -5.10 -18.56 -20.53
C MET A 118 -6.15 -17.67 -19.85
N VAL A 119 -6.50 -16.53 -20.44
CA VAL A 119 -7.58 -15.68 -19.93
C VAL A 119 -8.92 -16.41 -20.00
N ASP A 120 -9.19 -17.19 -21.06
CA ASP A 120 -10.44 -17.90 -21.26
C ASP A 120 -10.59 -19.14 -20.36
N GLU A 121 -9.49 -19.81 -20.05
CA GLU A 121 -9.41 -21.00 -19.19
C GLU A 121 -9.27 -20.67 -17.69
N GLU A 122 -9.49 -19.40 -17.27
CA GLU A 122 -9.27 -18.91 -15.91
C GLU A 122 -7.83 -19.17 -15.43
N GLY A 123 -6.87 -19.03 -16.35
CA GLY A 123 -5.46 -19.29 -16.10
C GLY A 123 -4.87 -18.34 -15.09
N ASP A 124 -3.93 -18.87 -14.31
CA ASP A 124 -3.15 -18.15 -13.33
C ASP A 124 -2.30 -17.05 -14.00
N ILE A 125 -2.30 -15.86 -13.40
CA ILE A 125 -1.52 -14.71 -13.87
C ILE A 125 -0.03 -15.05 -13.89
N SER A 126 0.49 -15.82 -12.92
CA SER A 126 1.88 -16.26 -12.88
C SER A 126 2.27 -17.06 -14.12
N HIS A 127 1.39 -17.93 -14.62
CA HIS A 127 1.62 -18.66 -15.88
C HIS A 127 1.66 -17.72 -17.09
N MET A 128 0.81 -16.68 -17.13
CA MET A 128 0.83 -15.68 -18.20
C MET A 128 2.16 -14.91 -18.21
N LEU A 129 2.65 -14.53 -17.03
CA LEU A 129 3.94 -13.85 -16.88
C LEU A 129 5.10 -14.76 -17.31
N THR A 130 5.15 -16.01 -16.84
CA THR A 130 6.18 -16.99 -17.20
C THR A 130 6.20 -17.25 -18.71
N ARG A 131 5.02 -17.41 -19.34
CA ARG A 131 4.92 -17.58 -20.80
C ARG A 131 5.47 -16.36 -21.59
N SER A 132 5.39 -15.17 -20.98
CA SER A 132 5.85 -13.92 -21.59
C SER A 132 7.35 -13.69 -21.46
N GLU A 133 8.06 -14.44 -20.62
CA GLU A 133 9.53 -14.38 -20.52
C GLU A 133 10.22 -14.72 -21.85
N GLU A 134 9.64 -15.60 -22.66
CA GLU A 134 10.20 -15.94 -23.98
C GLU A 134 10.27 -14.73 -24.93
N ILE A 135 9.34 -13.78 -24.79
CA ILE A 135 9.27 -12.55 -25.61
C ILE A 135 10.05 -11.42 -24.94
N LEU A 136 9.84 -11.21 -23.65
CA LEU A 136 10.38 -10.07 -22.89
C LEU A 136 11.77 -10.32 -22.31
N GLY A 137 12.20 -11.59 -22.16
CA GLY A 137 13.57 -11.99 -21.79
C GLY A 137 14.05 -11.52 -20.42
N ASN A 138 13.16 -11.06 -19.55
CA ASN A 138 13.44 -10.55 -18.21
C ASN A 138 12.35 -10.96 -17.22
N ALA A 139 12.61 -10.78 -15.94
CA ALA A 139 11.68 -11.09 -14.86
C ALA A 139 10.42 -10.21 -14.91
N LEU A 140 9.26 -10.79 -14.58
CA LEU A 140 7.96 -10.13 -14.63
C LEU A 140 7.22 -10.27 -13.30
N LEU A 141 6.60 -9.18 -12.88
CA LEU A 141 5.77 -9.06 -11.67
C LEU A 141 4.44 -8.39 -12.05
N ALA A 142 3.34 -8.89 -11.49
CA ALA A 142 2.05 -8.19 -11.53
C ALA A 142 1.54 -7.94 -10.11
N VAL A 143 1.06 -6.74 -9.84
CA VAL A 143 0.45 -6.34 -8.57
C VAL A 143 -0.93 -5.73 -8.80
N ASP A 144 -1.83 -5.85 -7.81
CA ASP A 144 -3.11 -5.16 -7.81
C ASP A 144 -3.00 -3.70 -7.37
N GLY A 145 -4.12 -2.98 -7.34
CA GLY A 145 -4.19 -1.58 -6.90
C GLY A 145 -3.81 -1.36 -5.43
N ASN A 146 -3.71 -2.41 -4.65
CA ASN A 146 -3.27 -2.43 -3.25
C ASN A 146 -1.84 -2.95 -3.10
N PHE A 147 -1.10 -3.12 -4.20
CA PHE A 147 0.25 -3.70 -4.23
C PHE A 147 0.32 -5.12 -3.67
N THR A 148 -0.77 -5.89 -3.77
CA THR A 148 -0.78 -7.33 -3.55
C THR A 148 -0.22 -8.01 -4.78
N ILE A 149 0.67 -8.97 -4.62
CA ILE A 149 1.24 -9.74 -5.72
C ILE A 149 0.14 -10.60 -6.34
N LEU A 150 -0.18 -10.33 -7.60
CA LEU A 150 -1.12 -11.10 -8.40
C LEU A 150 -0.45 -12.30 -9.08
N GLY A 151 0.85 -12.18 -9.32
CA GLY A 151 1.65 -13.23 -9.92
C GLY A 151 3.09 -12.79 -10.16
N THR A 152 3.98 -13.77 -10.23
CA THR A 152 5.40 -13.62 -10.55
C THR A 152 5.81 -14.62 -11.61
N SER A 153 6.67 -14.23 -12.52
CA SER A 153 7.27 -15.14 -13.48
C SER A 153 8.36 -16.02 -12.84
N ASP A 154 8.79 -17.07 -13.52
CA ASP A 154 9.79 -18.00 -12.98
C ASP A 154 11.14 -17.30 -12.70
N LEU A 155 11.57 -16.39 -13.57
CA LEU A 155 12.78 -15.58 -13.34
C LEU A 155 12.62 -14.69 -12.10
N ALA A 156 11.44 -14.10 -11.87
CA ALA A 156 11.19 -13.27 -10.70
C ALA A 156 11.17 -14.05 -9.38
N ARG A 157 10.73 -15.31 -9.38
CA ARG A 157 10.71 -16.18 -8.18
C ARG A 157 12.10 -16.52 -7.65
N HIS A 158 13.13 -16.44 -8.49
CA HIS A 158 14.51 -16.67 -8.08
C HIS A 158 15.16 -15.42 -7.45
N ASP A 159 14.54 -14.26 -7.54
CA ASP A 159 15.02 -13.03 -6.91
C ASP A 159 14.59 -12.98 -5.44
N ALA A 160 15.56 -12.97 -4.52
CA ALA A 160 15.31 -12.94 -3.07
C ALA A 160 14.54 -11.69 -2.59
N GLY A 161 14.57 -10.60 -3.37
CA GLY A 161 13.83 -9.36 -3.07
C GLY A 161 12.32 -9.46 -3.32
N LEU A 162 11.88 -10.45 -4.12
CA LEU A 162 10.50 -10.65 -4.55
C LEU A 162 9.88 -11.94 -3.98
N SER A 163 10.43 -12.49 -2.90
CA SER A 163 10.08 -13.80 -2.31
C SER A 163 8.65 -13.90 -1.73
N GLY A 164 7.78 -12.93 -1.95
CA GLY A 164 6.37 -13.00 -1.62
C GLY A 164 5.63 -13.96 -2.57
N GLY A 165 4.88 -14.93 -2.03
CA GLY A 165 3.97 -15.76 -2.84
C GLY A 165 2.78 -14.95 -3.37
N ASP A 166 2.06 -15.51 -4.35
CA ASP A 166 0.83 -14.93 -4.88
C ASP A 166 -0.17 -14.64 -3.73
N GLY A 167 -0.74 -13.46 -3.72
CA GLY A 167 -1.64 -12.97 -2.65
C GLY A 167 -0.94 -12.28 -1.48
N SER A 168 0.40 -12.25 -1.42
CA SER A 168 1.15 -11.49 -0.41
C SER A 168 1.31 -10.01 -0.80
N ALA A 169 1.56 -9.14 0.18
CA ALA A 169 1.93 -7.76 -0.09
C ALA A 169 3.33 -7.66 -0.70
N LEU A 170 3.54 -6.67 -1.56
CA LEU A 170 4.88 -6.34 -2.04
C LEU A 170 5.80 -6.01 -0.85
N PRO A 171 7.06 -6.52 -0.79
CA PRO A 171 7.97 -6.20 0.30
C PRO A 171 8.13 -4.68 0.52
N LEU A 172 8.17 -4.26 1.79
CA LEU A 172 8.20 -2.84 2.15
C LEU A 172 9.38 -2.10 1.53
N SER A 173 10.56 -2.74 1.49
CA SER A 173 11.77 -2.16 0.87
C SER A 173 11.59 -1.82 -0.61
N THR A 174 10.80 -2.62 -1.32
CA THR A 174 10.45 -2.39 -2.73
C THR A 174 9.37 -1.30 -2.83
N PHE A 175 8.38 -1.34 -1.94
CA PHE A 175 7.27 -0.40 -1.92
C PHE A 175 7.70 1.04 -1.60
N ASP A 176 8.58 1.26 -0.60
CA ASP A 176 9.08 2.58 -0.23
C ASP A 176 9.75 3.32 -1.41
N GLN A 177 10.35 2.59 -2.32
CA GLN A 177 10.98 3.17 -3.50
C GLN A 177 9.96 3.53 -4.59
N PHE A 178 8.89 2.76 -4.72
CA PHE A 178 7.75 3.16 -5.55
C PHE A 178 7.11 4.44 -5.04
N LEU A 179 6.96 4.62 -3.72
CA LEU A 179 6.42 5.86 -3.12
C LEU A 179 7.35 7.06 -3.30
N GLY A 180 8.65 6.87 -3.20
CA GLY A 180 9.66 7.93 -3.34
C GLY A 180 9.80 8.44 -4.77
N SER A 181 9.47 7.63 -5.76
CA SER A 181 9.39 8.06 -7.15
C SER A 181 8.01 8.69 -7.38
N HIS A 182 7.91 9.99 -7.63
CA HIS A 182 6.67 10.66 -8.06
C HIS A 182 6.07 10.08 -9.37
N ALA A 183 6.59 8.97 -9.84
CA ALA A 183 6.24 8.27 -11.08
C ALA A 183 5.02 7.34 -10.94
N LEU A 184 4.47 7.14 -9.74
CA LEU A 184 3.16 6.47 -9.55
C LEU A 184 2.02 7.42 -9.92
N SER A 185 2.09 8.02 -11.10
CA SER A 185 0.90 8.60 -11.69
C SER A 185 0.01 7.46 -12.14
N THR A 186 -0.97 7.09 -11.30
CA THR A 186 -2.02 6.13 -11.62
C THR A 186 -2.82 6.52 -12.88
N GLU A 187 -2.60 7.71 -13.42
CA GLU A 187 -3.23 8.25 -14.61
C GLU A 187 -2.47 7.88 -15.92
N VAL A 188 -1.20 7.45 -15.82
CA VAL A 188 -0.39 7.08 -17.00
C VAL A 188 -0.82 5.73 -17.53
N SER A 189 -1.29 5.69 -18.78
CA SER A 189 -1.71 4.46 -19.47
C SER A 189 -0.57 3.84 -20.33
N ASP A 190 0.39 4.66 -20.76
CA ASP A 190 1.52 4.20 -21.56
C ASP A 190 2.62 3.61 -20.65
N PRO A 191 3.39 2.63 -21.13
CA PRO A 191 4.51 2.08 -20.38
C PRO A 191 5.54 3.16 -20.01
N PHE A 192 5.96 3.18 -18.74
CA PHE A 192 6.90 4.16 -18.19
C PHE A 192 8.00 3.47 -17.39
N VAL A 193 9.14 4.12 -17.31
CA VAL A 193 10.35 3.61 -16.65
C VAL A 193 10.44 4.17 -15.22
N ILE A 194 10.80 3.29 -14.29
CA ILE A 194 11.16 3.65 -12.90
C ILE A 194 12.40 2.86 -12.51
N ASP A 195 13.33 3.49 -11.79
CA ASP A 195 14.42 2.80 -11.14
C ASP A 195 14.02 2.44 -9.71
N VAL A 196 13.92 1.15 -9.42
CA VAL A 196 13.54 0.61 -8.12
C VAL A 196 14.67 -0.26 -7.58
N LEU A 197 15.17 -0.02 -6.37
CA LEU A 197 16.28 -0.75 -5.75
C LEU A 197 17.58 -0.74 -6.57
N GLY A 198 17.81 0.33 -7.35
CA GLY A 198 18.91 0.38 -8.28
C GLY A 198 18.73 -0.54 -9.49
N THR A 199 17.54 -1.11 -9.66
CA THR A 199 17.15 -1.95 -10.80
C THR A 199 16.26 -1.13 -11.72
N HIS A 200 16.62 -1.14 -13.00
CA HIS A 200 15.83 -0.50 -14.05
C HIS A 200 14.57 -1.31 -14.34
N THR A 201 13.40 -0.67 -14.35
CA THR A 201 12.13 -1.37 -14.58
C THR A 201 11.26 -0.62 -15.58
N LEU A 202 10.53 -1.37 -16.42
CA LEU A 202 9.49 -0.85 -17.29
C LEU A 202 8.14 -1.29 -16.74
N ASN A 203 7.23 -0.34 -16.55
CA ASN A 203 5.96 -0.53 -15.86
C ASN A 203 4.80 -0.18 -16.78
N CYS A 204 3.70 -0.92 -16.67
CA CYS A 204 2.45 -0.65 -17.38
C CYS A 204 1.27 -0.76 -16.41
N ASN A 205 0.57 0.35 -16.19
CA ASN A 205 -0.59 0.42 -15.30
C ASN A 205 -1.79 -0.32 -15.90
N LEU A 206 -2.55 -0.96 -15.02
CA LEU A 206 -3.79 -1.66 -15.33
C LEU A 206 -4.97 -0.78 -14.91
N HIS A 207 -5.98 -0.63 -15.78
CA HIS A 207 -7.14 0.18 -15.50
C HIS A 207 -8.44 -0.57 -15.82
N GLN A 208 -9.45 -0.43 -14.99
CA GLN A 208 -10.81 -0.84 -15.28
C GLN A 208 -11.68 0.40 -15.49
N GLY A 209 -11.90 0.78 -16.75
CA GLY A 209 -12.45 2.09 -17.09
C GLY A 209 -11.46 3.21 -16.73
N ARG A 210 -11.81 4.05 -15.76
CA ARG A 210 -10.95 5.13 -15.24
C ARG A 210 -10.26 4.78 -13.92
N THR A 211 -10.55 3.63 -13.35
CA THR A 211 -10.04 3.23 -12.04
C THR A 211 -8.76 2.44 -12.22
N TYR A 212 -7.69 2.87 -11.55
CA TYR A 212 -6.44 2.12 -11.43
C TYR A 212 -6.70 0.81 -10.69
N CYS A 213 -6.26 -0.31 -11.22
CA CYS A 213 -6.45 -1.63 -10.62
C CYS A 213 -5.16 -2.44 -10.48
N GLY A 214 -4.01 -1.89 -10.81
CA GLY A 214 -2.73 -2.57 -10.62
C GLY A 214 -1.66 -2.16 -11.64
N CYS A 215 -0.57 -2.91 -11.66
CA CYS A 215 0.56 -2.69 -12.55
C CYS A 215 1.22 -4.00 -12.94
N VAL A 216 1.70 -4.08 -14.19
CA VAL A 216 2.64 -5.12 -14.64
C VAL A 216 3.99 -4.49 -14.82
N THR A 217 5.01 -5.10 -14.22
CA THR A 217 6.39 -4.61 -14.18
C THR A 217 7.34 -5.61 -14.86
N LEU A 218 8.13 -5.13 -15.79
CA LEU A 218 9.28 -5.83 -16.35
C LEU A 218 10.54 -5.35 -15.65
N ILE A 219 11.28 -6.27 -15.05
CA ILE A 219 12.47 -6.01 -14.22
C ILE A 219 13.70 -6.39 -15.03
N TYR A 220 14.50 -5.39 -15.44
CA TYR A 220 15.70 -5.63 -16.22
C TYR A 220 16.83 -6.20 -15.36
N GLY A 221 17.49 -7.22 -15.86
CA GLY A 221 18.59 -7.90 -15.17
C GLY A 221 19.18 -9.03 -16.00
N THR A 222 18.36 -9.74 -16.78
CA THR A 222 18.81 -10.82 -17.68
C THR A 222 19.32 -10.26 -19.00
N ARG A 223 18.65 -9.24 -19.53
CA ARG A 223 19.06 -8.49 -20.73
C ARG A 223 18.72 -7.01 -20.61
N ASP A 224 19.38 -6.20 -21.41
CA ASP A 224 19.13 -4.75 -21.50
C ASP A 224 17.75 -4.42 -22.12
N GLU A 225 17.27 -3.19 -21.85
CA GLU A 225 16.03 -2.63 -22.41
C GLU A 225 16.09 -2.62 -23.95
N ARG A 226 14.96 -2.99 -24.57
CA ARG A 226 14.72 -2.90 -26.01
C ARG A 226 13.52 -2.01 -26.29
N PRO A 227 13.53 -1.24 -27.39
CA PRO A 227 12.35 -0.46 -27.82
C PRO A 227 11.06 -1.29 -27.94
N SER A 228 11.17 -2.56 -28.36
CA SER A 228 10.03 -3.50 -28.46
C SER A 228 9.38 -3.88 -27.14
N ASP A 229 10.07 -3.70 -26.01
CA ASP A 229 9.55 -4.10 -24.70
C ASP A 229 8.28 -3.33 -24.31
N ARG A 230 8.20 -2.05 -24.69
CA ARG A 230 7.02 -1.21 -24.45
C ARG A 230 5.77 -1.79 -25.12
N PHE A 231 5.90 -2.20 -26.37
CA PHE A 231 4.81 -2.82 -27.11
C PHE A 231 4.41 -4.17 -26.51
N ALA A 232 5.38 -5.05 -26.26
CA ALA A 232 5.13 -6.37 -25.70
C ALA A 232 4.51 -6.28 -24.28
N LEU A 233 5.03 -5.39 -23.41
CA LEU A 233 4.49 -5.19 -22.07
C LEU A 233 3.05 -4.66 -22.10
N SER A 234 2.72 -3.76 -23.06
CA SER A 234 1.35 -3.27 -23.23
C SER A 234 0.37 -4.38 -23.60
N LEU A 235 0.77 -5.32 -24.47
CA LEU A 235 -0.04 -6.49 -24.82
C LEU A 235 -0.27 -7.42 -23.64
N LEU A 236 0.79 -7.70 -22.88
CA LEU A 236 0.71 -8.50 -21.67
C LEU A 236 -0.21 -7.84 -20.64
N ALA A 237 -0.04 -6.54 -20.40
CA ALA A 237 -0.86 -5.77 -19.47
C ALA A 237 -2.35 -5.83 -19.83
N GLN A 238 -2.70 -5.72 -21.12
CA GLN A 238 -4.07 -5.88 -21.59
C GLN A 238 -4.63 -7.30 -21.33
N ALA A 239 -3.80 -8.33 -21.45
CA ALA A 239 -4.23 -9.70 -21.17
C ALA A 239 -4.46 -9.90 -19.66
N VAL A 240 -3.53 -9.44 -18.81
CA VAL A 240 -3.67 -9.47 -17.34
C VAL A 240 -4.91 -8.68 -16.88
N GLN A 241 -5.13 -7.50 -17.44
CA GLN A 241 -6.31 -6.67 -17.14
C GLN A 241 -7.63 -7.41 -17.47
N ARG A 242 -7.71 -8.14 -18.58
CA ARG A 242 -8.88 -8.96 -18.92
C ARG A 242 -9.07 -10.12 -17.94
N ALA A 243 -7.99 -10.78 -17.52
CA ALA A 243 -8.02 -11.85 -16.51
C ALA A 243 -8.58 -11.33 -15.18
N LEU A 244 -8.09 -10.17 -14.71
CA LEU A 244 -8.60 -9.52 -13.49
C LEU A 244 -10.08 -9.15 -13.58
N GLY A 245 -10.52 -8.65 -14.72
CA GLY A 245 -11.93 -8.33 -14.94
C GLY A 245 -12.85 -9.55 -14.84
N ARG A 246 -12.39 -10.72 -15.25
CA ARG A 246 -13.14 -12.00 -15.10
C ARG A 246 -13.13 -12.50 -13.66
N LEU A 247 -11.99 -12.49 -12.99
CA LEU A 247 -11.88 -12.89 -11.58
C LEU A 247 -12.80 -12.04 -10.69
N SER A 248 -12.90 -10.75 -10.94
CA SER A 248 -13.80 -9.85 -10.20
C SER A 248 -15.29 -10.14 -10.45
N SER A 249 -15.65 -10.71 -11.60
CA SER A 249 -17.04 -11.04 -11.95
C SER A 249 -17.48 -12.44 -11.49
N THR A 250 -16.54 -13.32 -11.17
CA THR A 250 -16.78 -14.71 -10.77
C THR A 250 -16.73 -14.94 -9.25
N THR A 251 -16.38 -13.92 -8.43
CA THR A 251 -16.56 -14.06 -6.99
C THR A 251 -18.05 -14.19 -6.69
N PRO A 252 -18.56 -15.40 -6.35
CA PRO A 252 -19.92 -15.52 -5.89
C PRO A 252 -20.04 -14.66 -4.64
N HIS A 253 -21.17 -13.99 -4.47
CA HIS A 253 -21.60 -13.53 -3.15
C HIS A 253 -21.85 -14.80 -2.30
N GLY A 254 -20.77 -15.44 -1.89
CA GLY A 254 -20.79 -16.49 -0.87
C GLY A 254 -21.23 -15.86 0.46
N PRO A 255 -21.62 -16.67 1.47
CA PRO A 255 -21.95 -16.16 2.80
C PRO A 255 -20.84 -15.20 3.23
N ALA A 256 -21.23 -14.00 3.70
CA ALA A 256 -20.33 -12.92 4.08
C ALA A 256 -19.09 -13.49 4.75
N SER A 257 -17.91 -13.20 4.22
CA SER A 257 -16.68 -13.75 4.77
C SER A 257 -16.62 -13.36 6.25
N LEU A 258 -15.99 -14.15 7.11
CA LEU A 258 -15.83 -13.83 8.54
C LEU A 258 -15.27 -12.41 8.75
N ARG A 259 -14.39 -11.96 7.83
CA ARG A 259 -13.90 -10.58 7.78
C ARG A 259 -15.05 -9.56 7.66
N GLN A 260 -15.99 -9.77 6.74
CA GLN A 260 -17.14 -8.88 6.55
C GLN A 260 -18.03 -8.86 7.77
N ALA A 261 -18.27 -10.02 8.37
CA ALA A 261 -19.07 -10.13 9.61
C ALA A 261 -18.44 -9.31 10.76
N ILE A 262 -17.13 -9.42 10.97
CA ILE A 262 -16.41 -8.66 11.98
C ILE A 262 -16.43 -7.16 11.68
N GLN A 263 -16.27 -6.78 10.42
CA GLN A 263 -16.40 -5.38 9.98
C GLN A 263 -17.80 -4.83 10.26
N ASP A 264 -18.84 -5.61 9.99
CA ASP A 264 -20.23 -5.22 10.27
C ASP A 264 -20.46 -5.04 11.76
N LEU A 265 -19.96 -5.96 12.61
CA LEU A 265 -20.01 -5.84 14.07
C LEU A 265 -19.30 -4.58 14.58
N VAL A 266 -18.11 -4.28 14.08
CA VAL A 266 -17.37 -3.05 14.43
C VAL A 266 -18.18 -1.81 14.07
N ASN A 267 -18.86 -1.84 12.91
CA ASN A 267 -19.74 -0.74 12.46
C ASN A 267 -21.10 -0.71 13.18
N GLY A 268 -21.38 -1.68 14.07
CA GLY A 268 -22.64 -1.78 14.81
C GLY A 268 -23.81 -2.31 13.97
N LEU A 269 -23.53 -3.00 12.87
CA LEU A 269 -24.55 -3.60 12.01
C LEU A 269 -24.94 -4.99 12.53
N PRO A 270 -26.22 -5.37 12.42
CA PRO A 270 -26.69 -6.68 12.88
C PRO A 270 -26.26 -7.78 11.90
N LEU A 271 -25.92 -8.96 12.41
CA LEU A 271 -25.64 -10.15 11.63
C LEU A 271 -26.88 -11.08 11.53
N ASP A 272 -26.95 -11.83 10.44
CA ASP A 272 -27.90 -12.94 10.31
C ASP A 272 -27.49 -14.15 11.19
N GLN A 273 -28.39 -15.12 11.32
CA GLN A 273 -28.17 -16.29 12.21
C GLN A 273 -27.01 -17.19 11.76
N VAL A 274 -26.81 -17.35 10.44
CA VAL A 274 -25.75 -18.22 9.91
C VAL A 274 -24.40 -17.60 10.15
N THR A 275 -24.28 -16.30 9.86
CA THR A 275 -23.07 -15.52 10.09
C THR A 275 -22.70 -15.43 11.56
N LYS A 276 -23.70 -15.27 12.48
CA LYS A 276 -23.45 -15.33 13.93
C LYS A 276 -22.83 -16.65 14.35
N ALA A 277 -23.37 -17.77 13.88
CA ALA A 277 -22.81 -19.08 14.21
C ALA A 277 -21.37 -19.26 13.73
N ALA A 278 -21.01 -18.69 12.57
CA ALA A 278 -19.64 -18.72 12.05
C ALA A 278 -18.69 -17.87 12.92
N VAL A 279 -19.12 -16.69 13.38
CA VAL A 279 -18.36 -15.83 14.29
C VAL A 279 -18.16 -16.51 15.65
N ASP A 280 -19.22 -17.10 16.23
CA ASP A 280 -19.15 -17.84 17.50
C ASP A 280 -18.17 -19.02 17.44
N ASN A 281 -18.15 -19.75 16.33
CA ASN A 281 -17.21 -20.85 16.13
C ASN A 281 -15.77 -20.35 16.08
N ALA A 282 -15.50 -19.27 15.33
CA ALA A 282 -14.17 -18.68 15.25
C ALA A 282 -13.67 -18.18 16.63
N SER A 283 -14.56 -17.61 17.45
CA SER A 283 -14.24 -17.19 18.83
C SER A 283 -13.85 -18.34 19.75
N ARG A 284 -14.41 -19.54 19.53
CA ARG A 284 -14.11 -20.72 20.38
C ARG A 284 -12.83 -21.41 19.97
N GLU A 285 -12.45 -21.30 18.73
CA GLU A 285 -11.30 -22.01 18.15
C GLU A 285 -10.00 -21.23 18.31
N ARG A 286 -10.08 -19.89 18.42
CA ARG A 286 -8.91 -19.00 18.37
C ARG A 286 -9.03 -17.82 19.32
N SER A 287 -7.87 -17.28 19.68
CA SER A 287 -7.75 -16.08 20.49
C SER A 287 -7.30 -14.90 19.64
N PHE A 288 -7.90 -13.74 19.83
CA PHE A 288 -7.59 -12.55 19.08
C PHE A 288 -7.23 -11.36 19.97
N VAL A 289 -6.60 -10.35 19.36
CA VAL A 289 -6.50 -8.98 19.85
C VAL A 289 -6.91 -8.03 18.72
N CYS A 290 -7.66 -6.99 19.06
CA CYS A 290 -8.00 -5.95 18.09
C CYS A 290 -6.87 -4.92 18.02
N MET A 291 -6.38 -4.65 16.82
CA MET A 291 -5.40 -3.60 16.53
C MET A 291 -6.04 -2.57 15.61
N ARG A 292 -5.92 -1.29 15.96
CA ARG A 292 -6.23 -0.18 15.05
C ARG A 292 -4.95 0.52 14.64
N LEU A 293 -4.67 0.52 13.34
CA LEU A 293 -3.56 1.23 12.71
C LEU A 293 -4.10 2.51 12.07
N LYS A 294 -3.47 3.66 12.34
CA LYS A 294 -3.83 4.96 11.77
C LYS A 294 -2.62 5.59 11.10
N MET A 295 -2.81 6.04 9.88
CA MET A 295 -1.79 6.78 9.14
C MET A 295 -1.77 8.25 9.53
N SER A 296 -0.59 8.87 9.51
CA SER A 296 -0.49 10.32 9.61
C SER A 296 -1.04 10.99 8.33
N SER A 297 -1.46 12.24 8.45
CA SER A 297 -1.97 13.02 7.32
C SER A 297 -0.94 13.24 6.20
N ARG A 298 0.36 13.06 6.48
CA ARG A 298 1.44 13.19 5.49
C ARG A 298 1.50 12.03 4.51
N MET A 299 0.96 10.87 4.89
CA MET A 299 0.98 9.62 4.11
C MET A 299 -0.39 9.28 3.53
N ALA A 300 -1.29 10.25 3.39
CA ALA A 300 -2.67 10.07 2.91
C ALA A 300 -2.80 9.48 1.48
N THR A 301 -1.70 9.42 0.72
CA THR A 301 -1.64 8.81 -0.63
C THR A 301 -1.43 7.30 -0.62
N LEU A 302 -1.16 6.71 0.56
CA LEU A 302 -0.94 5.27 0.70
C LEU A 302 -2.25 4.51 0.55
N PRO A 303 -2.33 3.48 -0.32
CA PRO A 303 -3.52 2.65 -0.39
C PRO A 303 -3.71 1.88 0.93
N LEU A 304 -4.84 2.08 1.61
CA LEU A 304 -5.17 1.33 2.83
C LEU A 304 -5.23 -0.18 2.60
N GLY A 305 -5.62 -0.59 1.39
CA GLY A 305 -5.60 -1.98 0.96
C GLY A 305 -4.21 -2.61 1.03
N TYR A 306 -3.15 -1.86 0.73
CA TYR A 306 -1.77 -2.34 0.91
C TYR A 306 -1.46 -2.60 2.40
N VAL A 307 -1.80 -1.65 3.29
CA VAL A 307 -1.61 -1.82 4.73
C VAL A 307 -2.40 -3.02 5.25
N ARG A 308 -3.65 -3.19 4.80
CA ARG A 308 -4.45 -4.36 5.13
C ARG A 308 -3.78 -5.67 4.72
N THR A 309 -3.36 -5.79 3.46
CA THR A 309 -2.72 -7.01 2.95
C THR A 309 -1.41 -7.29 3.65
N MET A 310 -0.63 -6.26 3.95
CA MET A 310 0.61 -6.37 4.72
C MET A 310 0.35 -6.91 6.13
N VAL A 311 -0.65 -6.40 6.83
CA VAL A 311 -1.05 -6.92 8.15
C VAL A 311 -1.45 -8.39 8.07
N GLU A 312 -2.28 -8.77 7.09
CA GLU A 312 -2.73 -10.16 6.89
C GLU A 312 -1.59 -11.11 6.51
N SER A 313 -0.60 -10.64 5.75
CA SER A 313 0.59 -11.45 5.43
C SER A 313 1.58 -11.56 6.60
N THR A 314 1.66 -10.52 7.45
CA THR A 314 2.49 -10.54 8.67
C THR A 314 1.89 -11.43 9.75
N PHE A 315 0.56 -11.43 9.88
CA PHE A 315 -0.19 -12.19 10.88
C PHE A 315 -1.15 -13.18 10.20
N PRO A 316 -0.72 -14.40 9.87
CA PRO A 316 -1.57 -15.41 9.24
C PRO A 316 -2.86 -15.65 10.04
N HIS A 317 -3.95 -15.98 9.33
CA HIS A 317 -5.29 -16.22 9.89
C HIS A 317 -5.94 -15.03 10.61
N SER A 318 -5.35 -13.84 10.54
CA SER A 318 -5.93 -12.59 11.04
C SER A 318 -6.91 -11.99 10.03
N PHE A 319 -7.79 -11.10 10.52
CA PHE A 319 -8.76 -10.39 9.68
C PHE A 319 -8.45 -8.92 9.73
N ALA A 320 -8.21 -8.31 8.58
CA ALA A 320 -7.99 -6.87 8.50
C ALA A 320 -8.94 -6.21 7.48
N PHE A 321 -9.38 -4.99 7.77
CA PHE A 321 -10.25 -4.20 6.89
C PHE A 321 -10.00 -2.71 7.05
N GLU A 322 -10.31 -1.99 6.00
CA GLU A 322 -10.22 -0.53 5.99
C GLU A 322 -11.34 0.10 6.81
N HIS A 323 -11.02 1.15 7.56
CA HIS A 323 -11.98 1.82 8.45
C HIS A 323 -11.75 3.34 8.46
N HIS A 324 -12.84 4.10 8.27
CA HIS A 324 -12.87 5.58 8.30
C HIS A 324 -11.80 6.29 7.45
N GLY A 325 -11.46 5.76 6.26
CA GLY A 325 -10.70 6.46 5.23
C GLY A 325 -9.19 6.67 5.50
N ASN A 326 -8.70 6.49 6.74
CA ASN A 326 -7.29 6.66 7.09
C ASN A 326 -6.75 5.63 8.08
N SER A 327 -7.50 4.58 8.35
CA SER A 327 -7.10 3.53 9.30
C SER A 327 -7.45 2.14 8.82
N VAL A 328 -6.69 1.17 9.32
CA VAL A 328 -6.95 -0.26 9.17
C VAL A 328 -7.23 -0.82 10.56
N VAL A 329 -8.30 -1.61 10.66
CA VAL A 329 -8.63 -2.38 11.86
C VAL A 329 -8.31 -3.85 11.58
N ALA A 330 -7.60 -4.48 12.50
CA ALA A 330 -7.23 -5.90 12.39
C ALA A 330 -7.58 -6.64 13.68
N PHE A 331 -8.05 -7.87 13.53
CA PHE A 331 -8.16 -8.85 14.60
C PHE A 331 -7.06 -9.87 14.39
N ILE A 332 -6.00 -9.75 15.19
CA ILE A 332 -4.77 -10.56 15.06
C ILE A 332 -4.97 -11.86 15.80
N ASP A 333 -4.71 -12.98 15.14
CA ASP A 333 -4.74 -14.33 15.72
C ASP A 333 -3.52 -14.51 16.62
N LEU A 334 -3.74 -14.62 17.94
CA LEU A 334 -2.68 -14.76 18.94
C LEU A 334 -2.07 -16.16 18.98
N ASP A 335 -2.78 -17.18 18.47
CA ASP A 335 -2.31 -18.57 18.50
C ASP A 335 -1.16 -18.80 17.49
N GLN A 336 -0.93 -17.84 16.60
CA GLN A 336 0.18 -17.84 15.65
C GLN A 336 1.43 -17.11 16.17
N LEU A 337 1.33 -16.42 17.30
CA LEU A 337 2.45 -15.73 17.94
C LEU A 337 3.24 -16.67 18.84
N GLY A 338 4.45 -16.27 19.20
CA GLY A 338 5.32 -17.05 20.10
C GLY A 338 4.74 -17.17 21.53
N PRO A 339 5.37 -17.97 22.38
CA PRO A 339 4.92 -18.17 23.77
C PRO A 339 5.21 -16.98 24.69
N GLY A 340 5.65 -15.85 24.16
CA GLY A 340 6.02 -14.63 24.88
C GLY A 340 4.85 -13.69 25.19
N ASP A 341 5.17 -12.41 25.39
CA ASP A 341 4.14 -11.35 25.48
C ASP A 341 3.65 -11.03 24.05
N PRO A 342 2.38 -11.30 23.74
CA PRO A 342 1.84 -11.01 22.41
C PRO A 342 2.04 -9.56 21.97
N THR A 343 2.08 -8.62 22.91
CA THR A 343 2.29 -7.19 22.62
C THR A 343 3.67 -6.93 22.03
N GLU A 344 4.71 -7.57 22.59
CA GLU A 344 6.07 -7.40 22.11
C GLU A 344 6.29 -8.09 20.76
N ASP A 345 5.67 -9.25 20.54
CA ASP A 345 5.70 -9.94 19.25
C ASP A 345 5.01 -9.10 18.17
N ILE A 346 3.84 -8.52 18.47
CA ILE A 346 3.14 -7.61 17.56
C ILE A 346 3.98 -6.35 17.33
N ARG A 347 4.55 -5.75 18.37
CA ARG A 347 5.42 -4.56 18.27
C ARG A 347 6.56 -4.80 17.30
N ALA A 348 7.32 -5.88 17.50
CA ALA A 348 8.45 -6.24 16.65
C ALA A 348 8.01 -6.48 15.18
N ALA A 349 6.86 -7.12 14.98
CA ALA A 349 6.34 -7.43 13.65
C ALA A 349 5.87 -6.18 12.88
N ILE A 350 5.30 -5.17 13.58
CA ILE A 350 4.79 -3.95 12.94
C ILE A 350 5.81 -2.80 12.89
N GLU A 351 6.90 -2.86 13.65
CA GLU A 351 7.90 -1.78 13.74
C GLU A 351 8.46 -1.38 12.36
N PRO A 352 8.80 -2.32 11.44
CA PRO A 352 9.35 -1.97 10.14
C PRO A 352 8.45 -1.03 9.34
N PHE A 353 7.12 -1.22 9.40
CA PHE A 353 6.19 -0.41 8.64
C PHE A 353 5.57 0.75 9.41
N THR A 354 5.41 0.67 10.74
CA THR A 354 5.00 1.83 11.54
C THR A 354 6.06 2.92 11.52
N GLY A 355 7.34 2.54 11.46
CA GLY A 355 8.48 3.45 11.30
C GLY A 355 8.47 4.17 9.96
N SER A 356 8.52 3.40 8.86
CA SER A 356 8.65 3.91 7.50
C SER A 356 7.40 4.67 7.03
N MET A 357 6.21 4.24 7.44
CA MET A 357 4.93 4.81 6.99
C MET A 357 4.33 5.83 7.96
N ASP A 358 5.08 6.24 8.99
CA ASP A 358 4.61 7.18 10.03
C ASP A 358 3.21 6.81 10.55
N MET A 359 3.03 5.53 10.90
CA MET A 359 1.78 4.98 11.44
C MET A 359 1.86 4.83 12.96
N ARG A 360 0.71 4.89 13.59
CA ARG A 360 0.54 4.56 15.02
C ARG A 360 -0.51 3.47 15.17
N ALA A 361 -0.36 2.65 16.21
CA ALA A 361 -1.24 1.53 16.49
C ALA A 361 -1.76 1.58 17.94
N GLY A 362 -3.02 1.19 18.11
CA GLY A 362 -3.61 0.91 19.42
C GLY A 362 -4.05 -0.54 19.48
N LEU A 363 -3.81 -1.19 20.61
CA LEU A 363 -4.23 -2.57 20.90
C LEU A 363 -5.31 -2.61 21.97
N SER A 364 -6.31 -3.45 21.77
CA SER A 364 -7.27 -3.83 22.80
C SER A 364 -6.67 -4.82 23.79
N ASP A 365 -7.44 -5.18 24.78
CA ASP A 365 -7.24 -6.41 25.54
C ASP A 365 -7.54 -7.64 24.67
N ARG A 366 -7.24 -8.84 25.20
CA ARG A 366 -7.53 -10.12 24.55
C ARG A 366 -9.03 -10.24 24.26
N VAL A 367 -9.37 -10.56 23.04
CA VAL A 367 -10.75 -10.77 22.61
C VAL A 367 -11.23 -12.13 23.10
N GLU A 368 -12.22 -12.14 23.98
CA GLU A 368 -12.84 -13.36 24.49
C GLU A 368 -14.03 -13.80 23.64
N ASP A 369 -14.72 -12.83 23.03
CA ASP A 369 -15.90 -13.06 22.20
C ASP A 369 -15.92 -12.11 21.01
N LEU A 370 -15.73 -12.64 19.79
CA LEU A 370 -15.77 -11.86 18.56
C LEU A 370 -17.14 -11.20 18.29
N MET A 371 -18.23 -11.70 18.90
CA MET A 371 -19.53 -11.03 18.81
C MET A 371 -19.50 -9.63 19.45
N GLN A 372 -18.53 -9.38 20.33
CA GLN A 372 -18.28 -8.08 20.97
C GLN A 372 -17.17 -7.28 20.25
N ALA A 373 -16.86 -7.58 19.00
CA ALA A 373 -15.78 -6.96 18.21
C ALA A 373 -15.79 -5.42 18.30
N ARG A 374 -16.97 -4.80 18.37
CA ARG A 374 -17.11 -3.35 18.54
C ARG A 374 -16.49 -2.83 19.83
N LEU A 375 -16.61 -3.56 20.95
CA LEU A 375 -16.04 -3.12 22.23
C LEU A 375 -14.51 -3.14 22.17
N TYR A 376 -13.93 -4.20 21.63
CA TYR A 376 -12.48 -4.31 21.48
C TYR A 376 -11.92 -3.29 20.45
N TYR A 377 -12.71 -2.97 19.43
CA TYR A 377 -12.37 -1.83 18.55
C TYR A 377 -12.35 -0.50 19.34
N LEU A 378 -13.30 -0.26 20.24
CA LEU A 378 -13.31 0.95 21.07
C LEU A 378 -12.11 1.01 22.01
N GLU A 379 -11.69 -0.12 22.58
CA GLU A 379 -10.46 -0.21 23.39
C GLU A 379 -9.21 0.13 22.55
N ALA A 380 -9.05 -0.51 21.37
CA ALA A 380 -7.95 -0.23 20.48
C ALA A 380 -7.95 1.23 19.99
N ASN A 381 -9.14 1.80 19.77
CA ASN A 381 -9.29 3.22 19.43
C ASN A 381 -8.84 4.13 20.57
N SER A 382 -9.31 3.85 21.81
CA SER A 382 -8.91 4.59 23.00
C SER A 382 -7.39 4.53 23.21
N ALA A 383 -6.79 3.33 23.13
CA ALA A 383 -5.34 3.15 23.18
C ALA A 383 -4.60 4.03 22.17
N LEU A 384 -5.06 4.02 20.92
CA LEU A 384 -4.45 4.80 19.84
C LEU A 384 -4.55 6.32 20.07
N GLU A 385 -5.75 6.82 20.40
CA GLU A 385 -5.98 8.25 20.55
C GLU A 385 -5.24 8.79 21.79
N ASN A 386 -5.41 8.13 22.96
CA ASN A 386 -4.71 8.53 24.20
C ASN A 386 -3.19 8.33 24.08
N GLY A 387 -2.74 7.22 23.50
CA GLY A 387 -1.32 6.96 23.29
C GLY A 387 -0.67 7.96 22.32
N THR A 388 -1.40 8.39 21.28
CA THR A 388 -0.91 9.43 20.37
C THR A 388 -0.72 10.77 21.09
N LEU A 389 -1.58 11.10 22.04
CA LEU A 389 -1.55 12.36 22.78
C LEU A 389 -0.61 12.32 23.99
N LEU A 390 -0.55 11.22 24.72
CA LEU A 390 0.13 11.08 26.01
C LEU A 390 1.37 10.18 25.96
N GLY A 391 1.46 9.27 25.00
CA GLY A 391 2.45 8.19 24.91
C GLY A 391 3.82 8.59 24.35
N GLY A 392 4.05 9.84 24.02
CA GLY A 392 5.37 10.33 23.58
C GLY A 392 5.79 9.76 22.21
N ALA A 393 7.00 9.20 22.14
CA ALA A 393 7.59 8.70 20.90
C ALA A 393 7.14 7.29 20.49
N GLU A 394 6.47 6.57 21.36
CA GLU A 394 6.00 5.21 21.07
C GLU A 394 4.97 5.20 19.95
N ARG A 395 4.96 4.12 19.15
CA ARG A 395 4.07 3.96 18.01
C ARG A 395 3.00 2.90 18.23
N LEU A 396 3.16 2.05 19.23
CA LEU A 396 2.19 1.03 19.65
C LEU A 396 1.78 1.26 21.10
N HIS A 397 0.48 1.37 21.34
CA HIS A 397 -0.10 1.68 22.63
C HIS A 397 -1.12 0.61 23.02
N ARG A 398 -1.11 0.19 24.29
CA ARG A 398 -2.07 -0.78 24.83
C ARG A 398 -3.21 -0.06 25.55
N PHE A 399 -4.42 -0.61 25.49
CA PHE A 399 -5.57 -0.04 26.16
C PHE A 399 -5.33 0.09 27.68
N GLN A 400 -4.78 -0.93 28.33
CA GLN A 400 -4.55 -0.92 29.77
C GLN A 400 -3.62 0.20 30.27
N ASP A 401 -2.70 0.65 29.41
CA ASP A 401 -1.77 1.74 29.74
C ASP A 401 -2.51 3.10 29.83
N PHE A 402 -3.68 3.21 29.22
CA PHE A 402 -4.48 4.44 29.14
C PHE A 402 -5.92 4.28 29.67
N ALA A 403 -6.29 3.11 30.19
CA ALA A 403 -7.64 2.80 30.62
C ALA A 403 -8.16 3.77 31.69
N LEU A 404 -7.31 4.16 32.64
CA LEU A 404 -7.68 5.13 33.67
C LEU A 404 -7.95 6.52 33.07
N GLN A 405 -7.08 6.97 32.14
CA GLN A 405 -7.25 8.25 31.48
C GLN A 405 -8.53 8.28 30.66
N ASP A 406 -8.79 7.22 29.90
CA ASP A 406 -10.02 7.08 29.12
C ASP A 406 -11.27 7.09 30.01
N MET A 407 -11.25 6.32 31.09
CA MET A 407 -12.35 6.28 32.04
C MET A 407 -12.62 7.66 32.66
N VAL A 408 -11.58 8.39 33.05
CA VAL A 408 -11.70 9.73 33.64
C VAL A 408 -12.26 10.72 32.62
N VAL A 409 -11.72 10.76 31.39
CA VAL A 409 -12.20 11.67 30.35
C VAL A 409 -13.63 11.33 29.93
N SER A 410 -13.95 10.06 29.74
CA SER A 410 -15.29 9.60 29.35
C SER A 410 -16.33 9.89 30.42
N SER A 411 -15.97 9.85 31.73
CA SER A 411 -16.86 10.11 32.84
C SER A 411 -17.27 11.59 32.97
N LEU A 412 -16.49 12.52 32.39
CA LEU A 412 -16.84 13.95 32.41
C LEU A 412 -18.02 14.26 31.46
N GLY A 413 -18.20 13.47 30.39
CA GLY A 413 -19.26 13.67 29.42
C GLY A 413 -19.20 15.04 28.75
N GLU A 414 -20.39 15.70 28.62
CA GLU A 414 -20.51 17.01 28.00
C GLU A 414 -20.28 18.17 28.98
N ILE A 415 -20.14 17.86 30.29
CA ILE A 415 -19.99 18.90 31.32
C ILE A 415 -18.52 19.36 31.34
N PRO A 416 -18.23 20.66 31.14
CA PRO A 416 -16.87 21.19 31.25
C PRO A 416 -16.24 20.88 32.61
N LEU A 417 -14.94 20.55 32.62
CA LEU A 417 -14.19 20.16 33.82
C LEU A 417 -14.26 21.23 34.91
N GLU A 418 -14.32 22.52 34.54
CA GLU A 418 -14.43 23.64 35.47
C GLU A 418 -15.70 23.61 36.32
N LEU A 419 -16.80 23.06 35.79
CA LEU A 419 -18.05 22.91 36.49
C LEU A 419 -18.04 21.74 37.49
N TRP A 420 -17.21 20.73 37.26
CA TRP A 420 -17.00 19.63 38.20
C TRP A 420 -16.10 20.03 39.38
N CYS A 421 -15.27 21.09 39.24
CA CYS A 421 -14.36 21.52 40.26
C CYS A 421 -15.09 22.20 41.42
N PRO A 422 -14.97 21.71 42.70
CA PRO A 422 -15.43 22.40 43.87
C PRO A 422 -14.83 23.80 43.97
N GLU A 423 -15.55 24.73 44.63
CA GLU A 423 -15.08 26.12 44.76
C GLU A 423 -13.74 26.21 45.48
N GLY A 424 -13.47 25.36 46.47
CA GLY A 424 -12.17 25.28 47.14
C GLY A 424 -11.03 24.90 46.21
N LEU A 425 -11.27 23.94 45.29
CA LEU A 425 -10.26 23.55 44.31
C LEU A 425 -9.97 24.69 43.31
N ARG A 426 -11.00 25.43 42.88
CA ARG A 426 -10.84 26.61 42.04
C ARG A 426 -9.98 27.69 42.68
N ARG A 427 -10.21 27.95 44.01
CA ARG A 427 -9.35 28.87 44.77
C ARG A 427 -7.89 28.44 44.85
N LEU A 428 -7.62 27.15 44.99
CA LEU A 428 -6.25 26.63 44.96
C LEU A 428 -5.61 26.85 43.59
N ILE A 429 -6.34 26.63 42.51
CA ILE A 429 -5.85 26.90 41.11
C ILE A 429 -5.52 28.38 40.95
N GLU A 430 -6.41 29.28 41.36
CA GLU A 430 -6.19 30.74 41.29
C GLU A 430 -4.98 31.19 42.13
N HIS A 431 -4.81 30.59 43.31
CA HIS A 431 -3.63 30.85 44.15
C HIS A 431 -2.36 30.47 43.45
N ASP A 432 -2.30 29.29 42.82
CA ASP A 432 -1.10 28.79 42.16
C ASP A 432 -0.71 29.61 40.91
N LEU A 433 -1.69 30.27 40.26
CA LEU A 433 -1.41 31.21 39.16
C LEU A 433 -0.69 32.50 39.62
N THR A 434 -0.77 32.85 40.88
CA THR A 434 -0.24 34.12 41.42
C THR A 434 0.89 33.92 42.46
N SER A 435 1.13 32.68 42.88
CA SER A 435 2.06 32.32 43.94
C SER A 435 3.23 31.48 43.42
N SER A 436 4.39 31.64 44.01
CA SER A 436 5.56 30.77 43.74
C SER A 436 5.46 29.40 44.45
N THR A 437 4.43 29.20 45.30
CA THR A 437 4.20 27.93 45.98
C THR A 437 2.99 27.26 45.35
N SER A 438 3.20 26.11 44.69
CA SER A 438 2.10 25.31 44.12
C SER A 438 1.46 24.43 45.18
N TYR A 439 0.21 24.76 45.51
CA TYR A 439 -0.63 23.93 46.40
C TYR A 439 -1.21 22.73 45.67
N LEU A 440 -1.51 22.83 44.38
CA LEU A 440 -1.97 21.73 43.54
C LEU A 440 -0.92 20.63 43.46
N GLU A 441 0.34 20.99 43.17
CA GLU A 441 1.44 20.03 43.14
C GLU A 441 1.67 19.40 44.52
N THR A 442 1.61 20.20 45.60
CA THR A 442 1.69 19.68 46.96
C THR A 442 0.60 18.66 47.26
N LEU A 443 -0.63 18.92 46.83
CA LEU A 443 -1.77 18.05 46.99
C LEU A 443 -1.65 16.76 46.18
N ARG A 444 -1.25 16.87 44.90
CA ARG A 444 -1.01 15.73 44.00
C ARG A 444 0.03 14.77 44.60
N VAL A 445 1.19 15.29 44.99
CA VAL A 445 2.26 14.47 45.57
C VAL A 445 1.84 13.85 46.91
N TYR A 446 1.11 14.57 47.72
CA TYR A 446 0.63 14.05 48.98
C TYR A 446 -0.36 12.87 48.80
N LEU A 447 -1.33 12.99 47.90
CA LEU A 447 -2.26 11.92 47.54
C LEU A 447 -1.53 10.74 46.91
N ALA A 448 -0.61 10.99 45.96
CA ALA A 448 0.21 9.97 45.30
C ALA A 448 1.18 9.22 46.24
N CYS A 449 1.42 9.73 47.46
CA CYS A 449 2.14 9.07 48.54
C CYS A 449 1.23 8.47 49.60
N ASP A 450 0.00 8.09 49.26
CA ASP A 450 -1.00 7.54 50.21
C ASP A 450 -1.15 8.39 51.47
N ARG A 451 -1.07 9.70 51.30
CA ARG A 451 -1.09 10.69 52.39
C ARG A 451 0.08 10.59 53.36
N GLY A 452 1.17 9.95 52.99
CA GLY A 452 2.39 9.81 53.74
C GLY A 452 3.20 11.12 53.77
N ALA A 453 3.03 11.97 54.81
CA ALA A 453 3.68 13.28 54.86
C ALA A 453 5.19 13.24 54.80
N THR A 454 5.86 12.20 55.30
CA THR A 454 7.31 12.08 55.21
C THR A 454 7.78 11.79 53.78
N GLN A 455 7.10 10.90 53.09
CA GLN A 455 7.40 10.55 51.71
C GLN A 455 7.10 11.72 50.77
N ALA A 456 5.96 12.38 50.94
CA ALA A 456 5.57 13.54 50.16
C ALA A 456 6.54 14.72 50.35
N ALA A 457 7.00 14.98 51.57
CA ALA A 457 8.00 16.01 51.85
C ALA A 457 9.34 15.74 51.15
N ALA A 458 9.77 14.46 51.16
CA ALA A 458 10.98 14.05 50.44
C ALA A 458 10.87 14.25 48.93
N LYS A 459 9.70 13.85 48.29
CA LYS A 459 9.47 14.05 46.87
C LYS A 459 9.40 15.51 46.46
N LEU A 460 8.86 16.37 47.34
CA LEU A 460 8.75 17.83 47.10
C LEU A 460 10.02 18.61 47.49
N TYR A 461 11.04 17.93 47.99
CA TYR A 461 12.31 18.55 48.46
C TYR A 461 12.04 19.64 49.52
N VAL A 462 11.06 19.44 50.42
CA VAL A 462 10.79 20.37 51.52
C VAL A 462 10.88 19.66 52.86
N HIS A 463 11.05 20.45 53.92
CA HIS A 463 11.00 19.88 55.30
C HIS A 463 9.58 19.44 55.65
N ARG A 464 9.46 18.36 56.42
CA ARG A 464 8.16 17.80 56.83
C ARG A 464 7.22 18.83 57.48
N SER A 465 7.74 19.74 58.34
CA SER A 465 6.99 20.81 58.95
C SER A 465 6.40 21.79 57.92
N THR A 466 7.18 22.15 56.90
CA THR A 466 6.73 23.01 55.81
C THR A 466 5.60 22.36 55.01
N LEU A 467 5.71 21.04 54.76
CA LEU A 467 4.63 20.29 54.10
C LEU A 467 3.35 20.29 54.95
N LEU A 468 3.46 20.03 56.24
CA LEU A 468 2.27 20.02 57.12
C LEU A 468 1.62 21.40 57.21
N GLU A 469 2.38 22.48 57.18
CA GLU A 469 1.84 23.84 57.12
C GLU A 469 1.08 24.07 55.78
N ARG A 470 1.68 23.70 54.66
CA ARG A 470 1.01 23.77 53.33
C ARG A 470 -0.30 22.94 53.32
N LEU A 471 -0.25 21.71 53.81
CA LEU A 471 -1.43 20.84 53.87
C LEU A 471 -2.54 21.42 54.79
N SER A 472 -2.17 22.08 55.90
CA SER A 472 -3.14 22.76 56.73
C SER A 472 -3.88 23.91 56.00
N ARG A 473 -3.14 24.67 55.19
CA ARG A 473 -3.69 25.74 54.35
C ARG A 473 -4.56 25.15 53.24
N ILE A 474 -4.08 24.10 52.56
CA ILE A 474 -4.82 23.39 51.48
C ILE A 474 -6.17 22.87 52.04
N ARG A 475 -6.18 22.17 53.16
CA ARG A 475 -7.42 21.63 53.80
C ARG A 475 -8.43 22.72 54.10
N ARG A 476 -7.97 23.88 54.64
CA ARG A 476 -8.82 25.01 54.94
C ARG A 476 -9.44 25.65 53.70
N GLU A 477 -8.65 25.82 52.63
CA GLU A 477 -9.13 26.42 51.38
C GLU A 477 -10.01 25.45 50.57
N LEU A 478 -9.64 24.17 50.55
CA LEU A 478 -10.32 23.14 49.77
C LEU A 478 -11.76 22.92 50.29
N GLY A 479 -11.95 22.97 51.62
CA GLY A 479 -13.29 22.74 52.21
C GLY A 479 -13.81 21.33 52.05
N LEU A 480 -12.96 20.37 51.71
CA LEU A 480 -13.24 18.94 51.57
C LEU A 480 -12.51 18.15 52.67
N ASP A 481 -13.12 17.08 53.12
CA ASP A 481 -12.51 16.17 54.06
C ASP A 481 -11.70 15.10 53.33
N LEU A 482 -10.38 15.23 53.34
CA LEU A 482 -9.47 14.25 52.70
C LEU A 482 -9.48 12.88 53.41
N ASP A 483 -10.08 12.78 54.58
CA ASP A 483 -10.24 11.50 55.27
C ASP A 483 -11.52 10.78 54.85
N ASP A 484 -12.48 11.48 54.26
CA ASP A 484 -13.63 10.89 53.57
C ASP A 484 -13.20 10.23 52.26
N PRO A 485 -13.48 8.93 52.05
CA PRO A 485 -13.06 8.20 50.85
C PRO A 485 -13.66 8.73 49.57
N ASP A 486 -14.91 9.15 49.56
CA ASP A 486 -15.65 9.58 48.38
C ASP A 486 -15.20 10.98 47.96
N GLU A 487 -15.01 11.91 48.88
CA GLU A 487 -14.48 13.23 48.62
C GLU A 487 -13.03 13.16 48.08
N ARG A 488 -12.22 12.26 48.65
CA ARG A 488 -10.85 12.02 48.18
C ARG A 488 -10.83 11.45 46.79
N LEU A 489 -11.61 10.39 46.50
CA LEU A 489 -11.68 9.79 45.16
C LEU A 489 -12.12 10.81 44.13
N ARG A 490 -13.16 11.61 44.43
CA ARG A 490 -13.60 12.70 43.55
C ARG A 490 -12.46 13.68 43.24
N LEU A 491 -11.70 14.06 44.26
CA LEU A 491 -10.56 14.98 44.08
C LEU A 491 -9.45 14.37 43.24
N GLU A 492 -9.11 13.10 43.48
CA GLU A 492 -8.10 12.37 42.71
C GLU A 492 -8.48 12.27 41.22
N LEU A 493 -9.75 11.96 40.93
CA LEU A 493 -10.27 11.93 39.54
C LEU A 493 -10.22 13.30 38.86
N LEU A 494 -10.58 14.38 39.60
CA LEU A 494 -10.52 15.75 39.09
C LEU A 494 -9.08 16.18 38.78
N LEU A 495 -8.14 15.88 39.69
CA LEU A 495 -6.73 16.18 39.51
C LEU A 495 -6.15 15.41 38.30
N LYS A 496 -6.59 14.14 38.09
CA LYS A 496 -6.20 13.34 36.95
C LYS A 496 -6.79 13.90 35.65
N ALA A 497 -8.05 14.32 35.66
CA ALA A 497 -8.69 14.98 34.52
C ALA A 497 -7.97 16.28 34.11
N MET A 498 -7.56 17.09 35.09
CA MET A 498 -6.78 18.30 34.85
C MET A 498 -5.42 17.97 34.23
N GLU A 499 -4.72 16.97 34.74
CA GLU A 499 -3.44 16.51 34.17
C GLU A 499 -3.58 16.12 32.69
N VAL A 500 -4.57 15.31 32.35
CA VAL A 500 -4.87 14.89 30.98
C VAL A 500 -5.17 16.11 30.10
N ARG A 501 -6.05 17.01 30.57
CA ARG A 501 -6.39 18.24 29.83
C ARG A 501 -5.17 19.13 29.56
N ASP A 502 -4.33 19.34 30.58
CA ASP A 502 -3.15 20.23 30.47
C ASP A 502 -2.14 19.66 29.48
N THR A 503 -1.99 18.32 29.43
CA THR A 503 -1.18 17.62 28.42
C THR A 503 -1.77 17.82 27.01
N LEU A 504 -3.10 17.71 26.85
CA LEU A 504 -3.79 17.92 25.57
C LEU A 504 -3.68 19.34 25.04
N MET A 505 -3.65 20.34 25.94
CA MET A 505 -3.52 21.75 25.56
C MET A 505 -2.07 22.19 25.31
N GLY A 506 -1.08 21.29 25.42
CA GLY A 506 0.33 21.61 25.27
C GLY A 506 0.89 22.47 26.41
N ASN A 507 0.13 22.66 27.46
CA ASN A 507 0.59 23.25 28.70
C ASN A 507 1.18 22.08 29.51
N GLY A 508 2.50 22.02 29.59
CA GLY A 508 3.15 21.00 30.44
C GLY A 508 2.58 21.06 31.87
N PRO A 509 2.81 20.03 32.71
CA PRO A 509 2.27 20.00 34.08
C PRO A 509 2.71 21.27 34.81
N ILE A 510 1.71 21.98 35.32
CA ILE A 510 1.90 23.17 36.19
C ILE A 510 2.59 22.75 37.48
#